data_58cd00107e7998fce91ea6f2ad51b3e6
#
_entry.id   58cd00107e7998fce91ea6f2ad51b3e6
#
_cell.length_a   1.000
_cell.length_b   1.000
_cell.length_c   1.000
_cell.angle_alpha   90.00
_cell.angle_beta   90.00
_cell.angle_gamma   90.00
#
_symmetry.space_group_name_H-M   'P 1'
#
loop_
_entity.id
_entity.type
_entity.pdbx_description
1 polymer ?
#
loop_
_entity_poly.entity_id
_entity_poly.type
_entity_poly.pdbx_seq_one_letter_code
_entity_poly.pdbx_strand_id
1 'polypeptide(L)'
;HRRTKTCSGCGASTYDYANHTYSYGSWSKADDTQHKRTKSCSACGDSTTEYADHVDANGDGKCDDCGATVSLTVTWDAGSNGGTIDGKASIFTTGKPNATATAPTSMPVKTGHAFKGWYTSASGGSL
;
A
#
# COMPACT_ATOMS: atom_id res chain seq x y z
N HIS A 1 -28.37 -7.48 15.27
CA HIS A 1 -28.84 -8.88 15.36
C HIS A 1 -30.21 -8.96 16.05
N ARG A 2 -30.93 -10.06 15.82
CA ARG A 2 -32.24 -10.35 16.37
C ARG A 2 -32.14 -11.47 17.43
N ARG A 3 -32.75 -11.23 18.57
CA ARG A 3 -32.91 -12.22 19.63
C ARG A 3 -34.39 -12.56 19.83
N THR A 4 -34.74 -13.82 19.82
CA THR A 4 -36.10 -14.26 20.14
C THR A 4 -36.25 -14.36 21.65
N LYS A 5 -37.35 -13.79 22.18
CA LYS A 5 -37.80 -13.97 23.56
C LYS A 5 -39.09 -14.74 23.51
N THR A 6 -39.17 -15.83 24.26
CA THR A 6 -40.39 -16.67 24.36
C THR A 6 -40.91 -16.63 25.80
N CYS A 7 -42.18 -16.34 25.94
CA CYS A 7 -42.86 -16.38 27.24
C CYS A 7 -43.02 -17.86 27.69
N SER A 8 -42.46 -18.19 28.85
CA SER A 8 -42.53 -19.55 29.39
C SER A 8 -43.94 -19.98 29.84
N GLY A 9 -44.81 -18.98 30.11
CA GLY A 9 -46.17 -19.28 30.57
C GLY A 9 -47.23 -19.46 29.44
N CYS A 10 -47.07 -18.75 28.31
CA CYS A 10 -48.05 -18.79 27.22
C CYS A 10 -47.46 -19.15 25.86
N GLY A 11 -46.15 -19.37 25.73
CA GLY A 11 -45.48 -19.69 24.48
C GLY A 11 -45.36 -18.55 23.46
N ALA A 12 -45.89 -17.37 23.72
CA ALA A 12 -45.82 -16.24 22.83
C ALA A 12 -44.36 -15.80 22.64
N SER A 13 -44.00 -15.49 21.40
CA SER A 13 -42.63 -15.05 21.05
C SER A 13 -42.64 -13.64 20.55
N THR A 14 -41.61 -12.90 20.94
CA THR A 14 -41.27 -11.54 20.43
C THR A 14 -39.81 -11.45 20.07
N TYR A 15 -39.42 -10.37 19.44
CA TYR A 15 -38.05 -10.15 18.98
C TYR A 15 -37.49 -8.87 19.59
N ASP A 16 -36.26 -9.02 20.11
CA ASP A 16 -35.41 -7.86 20.42
C ASP A 16 -34.41 -7.68 19.29
N TYR A 17 -34.14 -6.44 18.95
CA TYR A 17 -33.13 -6.04 17.97
C TYR A 17 -32.06 -5.25 18.66
N ALA A 18 -30.82 -5.58 18.40
CA ALA A 18 -29.66 -4.83 18.87
C ALA A 18 -28.70 -4.55 17.72
N ASN A 19 -27.99 -3.43 17.81
CA ASN A 19 -26.91 -3.14 16.89
C ASN A 19 -25.78 -4.16 17.05
N HIS A 20 -25.04 -4.41 15.97
CA HIS A 20 -23.86 -5.24 16.05
C HIS A 20 -22.75 -4.52 16.81
N THR A 21 -22.10 -5.23 17.71
CA THR A 21 -20.82 -4.82 18.29
C THR A 21 -19.74 -5.66 17.66
N TYR A 22 -18.90 -5.04 16.84
CA TYR A 22 -17.87 -5.73 16.10
C TYR A 22 -16.54 -5.74 16.85
N SER A 23 -15.87 -6.89 16.81
CA SER A 23 -14.44 -7.03 17.03
C SER A 23 -13.74 -7.05 15.67
N TYR A 24 -12.50 -6.57 15.64
CA TYR A 24 -11.73 -6.37 14.42
C TYR A 24 -10.47 -7.23 14.44
N GLY A 25 -10.22 -7.93 13.33
CA GLY A 25 -8.96 -8.60 13.08
C GLY A 25 -7.87 -7.60 12.68
N SER A 26 -6.64 -8.09 12.56
CA SER A 26 -5.53 -7.31 12.05
C SER A 26 -5.70 -6.97 10.57
N TRP A 27 -5.15 -5.82 10.18
CA TRP A 27 -5.07 -5.45 8.79
C TRP A 27 -4.10 -6.35 8.01
N SER A 28 -4.42 -6.64 6.78
CA SER A 28 -3.58 -7.37 5.83
C SER A 28 -3.71 -6.74 4.44
N LYS A 29 -2.67 -6.85 3.63
CA LYS A 29 -2.72 -6.34 2.25
C LYS A 29 -3.87 -6.97 1.48
N ALA A 30 -4.69 -6.16 0.82
CA ALA A 30 -5.71 -6.59 -0.14
C ALA A 30 -5.17 -6.49 -1.58
N ASP A 31 -4.63 -5.34 -1.96
CA ASP A 31 -3.99 -5.06 -3.24
C ASP A 31 -2.91 -3.97 -3.08
N ASP A 32 -2.49 -3.32 -4.16
CA ASP A 32 -1.45 -2.28 -4.11
C ASP A 32 -1.97 -0.90 -3.65
N THR A 33 -3.27 -0.77 -3.45
CA THR A 33 -3.93 0.48 -3.01
C THR A 33 -4.61 0.35 -1.67
N GLN A 34 -5.08 -0.85 -1.30
CA GLN A 34 -5.90 -1.07 -0.13
C GLN A 34 -5.40 -2.23 0.75
N HIS A 35 -5.66 -2.10 2.03
CA HIS A 35 -5.61 -3.17 3.00
C HIS A 35 -7.01 -3.59 3.43
N LYS A 36 -7.14 -4.76 4.04
CA LYS A 36 -8.40 -5.34 4.51
C LYS A 36 -8.27 -5.95 5.89
N ARG A 37 -9.37 -5.97 6.62
CA ARG A 37 -9.52 -6.75 7.85
C ARG A 37 -10.91 -7.35 7.95
N THR A 38 -11.03 -8.41 8.71
CA THR A 38 -12.34 -8.97 9.06
C THR A 38 -12.88 -8.26 10.30
N LYS A 39 -14.17 -7.93 10.29
CA LYS A 39 -14.91 -7.55 11.48
C LYS A 39 -16.00 -8.56 11.74
N SER A 40 -16.19 -8.96 13.00
CA SER A 40 -17.16 -10.00 13.38
C SER A 40 -17.90 -9.63 14.66
N CYS A 41 -19.18 -9.99 14.70
CA CYS A 41 -20.01 -9.85 15.89
C CYS A 41 -20.12 -11.20 16.60
N SER A 42 -19.55 -11.32 17.80
CA SER A 42 -19.57 -12.56 18.58
C SER A 42 -20.97 -12.97 19.03
N ALA A 43 -21.91 -12.01 19.12
CA ALA A 43 -23.26 -12.27 19.59
C ALA A 43 -24.16 -12.97 18.56
N CYS A 44 -23.90 -12.80 17.26
CA CYS A 44 -24.73 -13.40 16.19
C CYS A 44 -23.92 -14.10 15.09
N GLY A 45 -22.59 -14.07 15.15
CA GLY A 45 -21.72 -14.67 14.13
C GLY A 45 -21.62 -13.85 12.83
N ASP A 46 -22.26 -12.67 12.74
CA ASP A 46 -22.14 -11.82 11.57
C ASP A 46 -20.69 -11.43 11.34
N SER A 47 -20.23 -11.58 10.11
CA SER A 47 -18.84 -11.29 9.74
C SER A 47 -18.79 -10.68 8.36
N THR A 48 -17.94 -9.65 8.22
CA THR A 48 -17.74 -8.96 6.94
C THR A 48 -16.31 -8.45 6.84
N THR A 49 -15.88 -8.22 5.61
CA THR A 49 -14.56 -7.65 5.33
C THR A 49 -14.68 -6.14 5.16
N GLU A 50 -13.80 -5.41 5.82
CA GLU A 50 -13.64 -3.97 5.71
C GLU A 50 -12.37 -3.68 4.91
N TYR A 51 -12.42 -2.68 4.05
CA TYR A 51 -11.31 -2.21 3.22
C TYR A 51 -11.01 -0.76 3.55
N ALA A 52 -9.74 -0.40 3.54
CA ALA A 52 -9.29 0.99 3.65
C ALA A 52 -8.03 1.19 2.79
N ASP A 53 -7.77 2.43 2.39
CA ASP A 53 -6.59 2.78 1.63
C ASP A 53 -5.34 2.67 2.50
N HIS A 54 -4.20 2.33 1.88
CA HIS A 54 -2.93 2.31 2.58
C HIS A 54 -2.54 3.71 3.06
N VAL A 55 -2.04 3.78 4.29
CA VAL A 55 -1.51 5.00 4.90
C VAL A 55 -0.04 4.78 5.24
N ASP A 56 0.81 5.69 4.81
CA ASP A 56 2.24 5.76 5.13
C ASP A 56 2.51 7.18 5.67
N ALA A 57 2.19 7.40 6.93
CA ALA A 57 2.28 8.71 7.56
C ALA A 57 3.74 9.04 7.96
N ASN A 58 4.57 8.02 8.18
CA ASN A 58 5.97 8.17 8.56
C ASN A 58 6.91 8.31 7.34
N GLY A 59 6.43 7.99 6.12
CA GLY A 59 7.17 8.12 4.86
C GLY A 59 8.26 7.06 4.64
N ASP A 60 8.13 5.90 5.27
CA ASP A 60 9.11 4.80 5.14
C ASP A 60 8.84 3.88 3.94
N GLY A 61 7.80 4.16 3.17
CA GLY A 61 7.39 3.38 2.00
C GLY A 61 6.56 2.16 2.32
N LYS A 62 6.11 2.03 3.57
CA LYS A 62 5.25 0.94 4.02
C LYS A 62 3.95 1.46 4.61
N CYS A 63 2.91 0.65 4.52
CA CYS A 63 1.65 0.95 5.20
C CYS A 63 1.80 0.76 6.71
N ASP A 64 1.46 1.79 7.51
CA ASP A 64 1.56 1.77 8.98
C ASP A 64 0.69 0.67 9.61
N ASP A 65 -0.43 0.31 8.98
CA ASP A 65 -1.40 -0.65 9.52
C ASP A 65 -1.10 -2.10 9.15
N CYS A 66 -0.69 -2.38 7.90
CA CYS A 66 -0.51 -3.75 7.41
C CYS A 66 0.93 -4.08 7.00
N GLY A 67 1.86 -3.12 7.04
CA GLY A 67 3.27 -3.31 6.68
C GLY A 67 3.53 -3.56 5.19
N ALA A 68 2.52 -3.47 4.33
CA ALA A 68 2.69 -3.65 2.89
C ALA A 68 3.53 -2.51 2.31
N THR A 69 4.44 -2.81 1.38
CA THR A 69 5.17 -1.78 0.63
C THR A 69 4.20 -1.00 -0.24
N VAL A 70 4.16 0.32 -0.07
CA VAL A 70 3.24 1.23 -0.77
C VAL A 70 3.97 2.25 -1.64
N SER A 71 5.27 2.44 -1.43
CA SER A 71 6.11 3.20 -2.32
C SER A 71 7.52 2.60 -2.45
N LEU A 72 8.15 2.84 -3.59
CA LEU A 72 9.52 2.42 -3.88
C LEU A 72 10.31 3.63 -4.33
N THR A 73 11.58 3.71 -3.89
CA THR A 73 12.53 4.72 -4.34
C THR A 73 13.35 4.16 -5.49
N VAL A 74 13.35 4.87 -6.61
CA VAL A 74 14.22 4.58 -7.76
C VAL A 74 15.39 5.56 -7.77
N THR A 75 16.60 5.03 -7.74
CA THR A 75 17.82 5.84 -7.85
C THR A 75 18.26 5.94 -9.30
N TRP A 76 18.41 7.14 -9.80
CA TRP A 76 18.94 7.45 -11.13
C TRP A 76 20.39 7.86 -10.98
N ASP A 77 21.31 6.97 -11.27
CA ASP A 77 22.74 7.16 -11.04
C ASP A 77 23.47 7.50 -12.35
N ALA A 78 24.03 8.69 -12.41
CA ALA A 78 24.94 9.11 -13.46
C ALA A 78 26.40 9.12 -13.00
N GLY A 79 26.64 9.10 -11.69
CA GLY A 79 27.95 9.25 -11.07
C GLY A 79 28.87 8.05 -11.27
N SER A 80 28.33 6.83 -11.30
CA SER A 80 29.08 5.59 -11.56
C SER A 80 29.81 5.63 -12.90
N ASN A 81 29.32 6.40 -13.87
CA ASN A 81 29.95 6.64 -15.16
C ASN A 81 30.66 8.02 -15.26
N GLY A 82 30.84 8.73 -14.14
CA GLY A 82 31.47 10.05 -14.07
C GLY A 82 30.63 11.18 -14.66
N GLY A 83 29.30 11.00 -14.72
CA GLY A 83 28.33 12.01 -15.10
C GLY A 83 27.66 12.67 -13.89
N THR A 84 26.81 13.65 -14.16
CA THR A 84 25.96 14.30 -13.13
C THR A 84 24.59 14.61 -13.68
N ILE A 85 23.58 14.67 -12.80
CA ILE A 85 22.23 15.16 -13.06
C ILE A 85 22.00 16.34 -12.14
N ASP A 86 21.75 17.52 -12.70
CA ASP A 86 21.63 18.78 -11.93
C ASP A 86 22.80 18.98 -10.94
N GLY A 87 24.04 18.63 -11.37
CA GLY A 87 25.24 18.74 -10.57
C GLY A 87 25.42 17.67 -9.49
N LYS A 88 24.51 16.68 -9.39
CA LYS A 88 24.58 15.56 -8.44
C LYS A 88 24.94 14.25 -9.12
N ALA A 89 25.64 13.36 -8.42
CA ALA A 89 25.97 12.02 -8.95
C ALA A 89 24.72 11.17 -9.16
N SER A 90 23.71 11.34 -8.32
CA SER A 90 22.42 10.64 -8.42
C SER A 90 21.27 11.50 -7.93
N ILE A 91 20.07 11.18 -8.40
CA ILE A 91 18.79 11.71 -7.91
C ILE A 91 17.82 10.57 -7.65
N PHE A 92 16.73 10.85 -6.94
CA PHE A 92 15.74 9.88 -6.57
C PHE A 92 14.37 10.27 -7.11
N THR A 93 13.59 9.26 -7.53
CA THR A 93 12.15 9.38 -7.75
C THR A 93 11.44 8.32 -6.95
N THR A 94 10.21 8.60 -6.52
CA THR A 94 9.37 7.64 -5.82
C THR A 94 8.25 7.17 -6.73
N GLY A 95 7.85 5.92 -6.58
CA GLY A 95 6.77 5.33 -7.36
C GLY A 95 6.04 4.25 -6.56
N LYS A 96 4.83 3.91 -7.00
CA LYS A 96 4.08 2.78 -6.42
C LYS A 96 4.71 1.46 -6.82
N PRO A 97 4.58 0.39 -6.01
CA PRO A 97 4.92 -0.96 -6.42
C PRO A 97 4.25 -1.33 -7.74
N ASN A 98 4.96 -2.06 -8.60
CA ASN A 98 4.50 -2.50 -9.93
C ASN A 98 4.16 -1.37 -10.93
N ALA A 99 4.41 -0.11 -10.59
CA ALA A 99 4.31 0.99 -11.55
C ALA A 99 5.59 1.12 -12.37
N THR A 100 5.46 1.63 -13.60
CA THR A 100 6.62 2.02 -14.40
C THR A 100 7.31 3.22 -13.76
N ALA A 101 8.62 3.14 -13.54
CA ALA A 101 9.40 4.27 -13.04
C ALA A 101 9.39 5.42 -14.06
N THR A 102 9.06 6.61 -13.58
CA THR A 102 9.14 7.82 -14.41
C THR A 102 10.57 8.37 -14.35
N ALA A 103 11.23 8.42 -15.51
CA ALA A 103 12.57 8.98 -15.61
C ALA A 103 12.57 10.48 -15.27
N PRO A 104 13.70 11.00 -14.73
CA PRO A 104 13.88 12.44 -14.51
C PRO A 104 13.74 13.23 -15.80
N THR A 105 13.21 14.44 -15.68
CA THR A 105 13.14 15.39 -16.81
C THR A 105 14.51 15.97 -17.16
N SER A 106 15.38 16.09 -16.15
CA SER A 106 16.78 16.53 -16.34
C SER A 106 17.61 15.40 -16.92
N MET A 107 18.34 15.70 -17.98
CA MET A 107 19.25 14.74 -18.59
C MET A 107 20.63 14.74 -17.90
N PRO A 108 21.26 13.58 -17.74
CA PRO A 108 22.65 13.52 -17.28
C PRO A 108 23.62 14.19 -18.24
N VAL A 109 24.64 14.83 -17.67
CA VAL A 109 25.73 15.45 -18.43
C VAL A 109 27.07 14.85 -18.04
N LYS A 110 27.90 14.59 -19.04
CA LYS A 110 29.30 14.19 -18.91
C LYS A 110 30.12 14.81 -20.05
N THR A 111 31.18 15.50 -19.72
CA THR A 111 32.04 16.18 -20.74
C THR A 111 32.52 15.18 -21.79
N GLY A 112 32.36 15.53 -23.06
CA GLY A 112 32.77 14.70 -24.20
C GLY A 112 31.91 13.49 -24.49
N HIS A 113 30.74 13.35 -23.86
CA HIS A 113 29.85 12.20 -24.05
C HIS A 113 28.42 12.65 -24.33
N ALA A 114 27.72 11.86 -25.16
CA ALA A 114 26.27 12.03 -25.36
C ALA A 114 25.51 11.02 -24.49
N PHE A 115 24.42 11.47 -23.85
CA PHE A 115 23.51 10.59 -23.11
C PHE A 115 22.73 9.73 -24.09
N LYS A 116 22.74 8.43 -23.92
CA LYS A 116 22.03 7.47 -24.78
C LYS A 116 20.74 6.94 -24.18
N GLY A 117 20.60 6.99 -22.86
CA GLY A 117 19.44 6.48 -22.15
C GLY A 117 19.77 5.96 -20.75
N TRP A 118 18.73 5.61 -20.02
CA TRP A 118 18.85 4.95 -18.74
C TRP A 118 18.87 3.43 -18.93
N TYR A 119 19.71 2.78 -18.17
CA TYR A 119 19.85 1.31 -18.20
C TYR A 119 19.62 0.73 -16.84
N THR A 120 19.16 -0.51 -16.76
CA THR A 120 18.87 -1.21 -15.50
C THR A 120 20.12 -1.55 -14.68
N SER A 121 21.32 -1.45 -15.29
CA SER A 121 22.58 -1.57 -14.58
C SER A 121 23.68 -0.77 -15.30
N ALA A 122 24.75 -0.46 -14.57
CA ALA A 122 25.90 0.29 -15.09
C ALA A 122 26.66 -0.46 -16.20
N SER A 123 26.50 -1.77 -16.29
CA SER A 123 27.12 -2.65 -17.31
C SER A 123 26.16 -3.78 -17.68
N GLY A 124 25.90 -3.93 -18.99
CA GLY A 124 25.06 -5.02 -19.50
C GLY A 124 23.57 -4.91 -19.17
N GLY A 125 23.09 -3.77 -18.71
CA GLY A 125 21.66 -3.52 -18.45
C GLY A 125 20.86 -3.29 -19.74
N SER A 126 19.53 -3.46 -19.64
CA SER A 126 18.57 -3.10 -20.70
C SER A 126 18.21 -1.62 -20.62
N LEU A 127 17.94 -1.03 -21.80
CA LEU A 127 17.42 0.32 -21.96
C LEU A 127 15.94 0.37 -21.56
#